data_2095ec9fbb48ef27726dea865e72a2cc
#
_entry.id   2095ec9fbb48ef27726dea865e72a2cc
#
_cell.length_a   1.000
_cell.length_b   1.000
_cell.length_c   1.000
_cell.angle_alpha   90.00
_cell.angle_beta   90.00
_cell.angle_gamma   90.00
#
_symmetry.space_group_name_H-M   'P 1'
#
loop_
_entity.id
_entity.type
_entity.pdbx_description
1 polymer ?
#
loop_
_entity_poly.entity_id
_entity_poly.type
_entity_poly.pdbx_seq_one_letter_code
_entity_poly.pdbx_strand_id
1 'polypeptide(L)'
;MKVDKLRDPIHGFIEVREHELEIVNTKAFQRLRNIKQLAMTYFIYPGAEHTRFGHSLGVMHLVTRAFHSAIEGYEDIFPEAKRAHYEQILRLIALTHDIGHAPFSHASESVFPVGVEHEDFTVEIVTKTEIANIIRTIGSEFVDKYGAEYDITPELICDIYMGKDAGPNSEFTFLKSFMDSELDCDKMDYLLRDSYYCGVEYGMYDMERLISSFTICYTNDVPRLAISNGGI
;
A
#
# COMPACT_ATOMS: atom_id res chain seq x y z
N MET A 1 16.47 13.70 -2.79
CA MET A 1 16.03 12.34 -3.22
C MET A 1 15.56 12.44 -4.65
N LYS A 2 16.05 11.59 -5.54
CA LYS A 2 15.59 11.54 -6.94
C LYS A 2 14.20 10.91 -6.98
N VAL A 3 13.31 11.47 -7.80
CA VAL A 3 11.95 10.97 -7.99
C VAL A 3 11.75 10.69 -9.47
N ASP A 4 11.37 9.46 -9.79
CA ASP A 4 10.97 9.04 -11.11
C ASP A 4 9.45 9.02 -11.26
N LYS A 5 8.93 9.07 -12.49
CA LYS A 5 7.49 9.06 -12.75
C LYS A 5 7.12 7.91 -13.68
N LEU A 6 6.20 7.09 -13.22
CA LEU A 6 5.62 6.01 -14.02
C LEU A 6 4.23 6.42 -14.51
N ARG A 7 3.92 6.11 -15.77
CA ARG A 7 2.59 6.39 -16.33
C ARG A 7 1.65 5.23 -16.04
N ASP A 8 0.53 5.53 -15.39
CA ASP A 8 -0.55 4.59 -15.08
C ASP A 8 -1.86 5.06 -15.75
N PRO A 9 -2.69 4.14 -16.30
CA PRO A 9 -3.92 4.53 -17.00
C PRO A 9 -5.02 5.06 -16.05
N ILE A 10 -4.98 4.70 -14.77
CA ILE A 10 -5.96 5.10 -13.77
C ILE A 10 -5.52 6.40 -13.07
N HIS A 11 -4.27 6.43 -12.57
CA HIS A 11 -3.76 7.50 -11.72
C HIS A 11 -2.92 8.57 -12.45
N GLY A 12 -2.69 8.40 -13.74
CA GLY A 12 -1.84 9.33 -14.48
C GLY A 12 -0.36 9.11 -14.20
N PHE A 13 0.32 10.06 -13.58
CA PHE A 13 1.73 9.93 -13.21
C PHE A 13 1.88 9.56 -11.74
N ILE A 14 2.45 8.41 -11.48
CA ILE A 14 2.80 7.92 -10.14
C ILE A 14 4.25 8.26 -9.86
N GLU A 15 4.51 8.97 -8.77
CA GLU A 15 5.86 9.31 -8.32
C GLU A 15 6.44 8.16 -7.50
N VAL A 16 7.67 7.76 -7.86
CA VAL A 16 8.41 6.67 -7.23
C VAL A 16 9.75 7.22 -6.77
N ARG A 17 10.07 7.08 -5.49
CA ARG A 17 11.34 7.53 -4.89
C ARG A 17 12.47 6.57 -5.27
N GLU A 18 13.70 7.02 -5.16
CA GLU A 18 14.89 6.29 -5.61
C GLU A 18 14.94 4.85 -5.08
N HIS A 19 14.85 4.65 -3.77
CA HIS A 19 14.87 3.31 -3.17
C HIS A 19 13.59 2.50 -3.41
N GLU A 20 12.45 3.15 -3.57
CA GLU A 20 11.24 2.47 -4.02
C GLU A 20 11.39 1.93 -5.44
N LEU A 21 12.07 2.68 -6.31
CA LEU A 21 12.39 2.21 -7.65
C LEU A 21 13.37 1.03 -7.62
N GLU A 22 14.29 0.98 -6.67
CA GLU A 22 15.13 -0.21 -6.46
C GLU A 22 14.29 -1.43 -6.09
N ILE A 23 13.30 -1.29 -5.18
CA ILE A 23 12.34 -2.38 -4.87
C ILE A 23 11.56 -2.79 -6.11
N VAL A 24 11.04 -1.83 -6.88
CA VAL A 24 10.32 -2.08 -8.13
C VAL A 24 11.17 -2.85 -9.14
N ASN A 25 12.48 -2.63 -9.15
CA ASN A 25 13.42 -3.30 -10.07
C ASN A 25 13.88 -4.69 -9.58
N THR A 26 13.53 -5.11 -8.36
CA THR A 26 13.85 -6.47 -7.90
C THR A 26 13.11 -7.54 -8.70
N LYS A 27 13.70 -8.74 -8.79
CA LYS A 27 13.05 -9.86 -9.48
C LYS A 27 11.71 -10.23 -8.85
N ALA A 28 11.61 -10.16 -7.52
CA ALA A 28 10.40 -10.44 -6.78
C ALA A 28 9.26 -9.51 -7.17
N PHE A 29 9.52 -8.19 -7.27
CA PHE A 29 8.51 -7.23 -7.67
C PHE A 29 8.20 -7.30 -9.18
N GLN A 30 9.21 -7.42 -10.05
CA GLN A 30 9.01 -7.56 -11.49
C GLN A 30 8.18 -8.79 -11.87
N ARG A 31 8.20 -9.85 -11.05
CA ARG A 31 7.36 -11.02 -11.20
C ARG A 31 5.85 -10.67 -11.24
N LEU A 32 5.43 -9.63 -10.52
CA LEU A 32 4.04 -9.18 -10.47
C LEU A 32 3.50 -8.75 -11.85
N ARG A 33 4.35 -8.43 -12.83
CA ARG A 33 3.94 -8.17 -14.22
C ARG A 33 3.32 -9.39 -14.91
N ASN A 34 3.59 -10.59 -14.39
CA ASN A 34 3.07 -11.85 -14.94
C ASN A 34 1.93 -12.44 -14.08
N ILE A 35 1.52 -11.74 -13.02
CA ILE A 35 0.42 -12.16 -12.15
C ILE A 35 -0.78 -11.24 -12.41
N LYS A 36 -1.79 -11.79 -13.08
CA LYS A 36 -3.02 -11.06 -13.36
C LYS A 36 -3.80 -10.79 -12.09
N GLN A 37 -4.31 -9.56 -11.95
CA GLN A 37 -5.11 -9.13 -10.80
C GLN A 37 -6.34 -10.03 -10.61
N LEU A 38 -7.06 -10.28 -11.69
CA LEU A 38 -8.33 -11.02 -11.69
C LEU A 38 -8.18 -12.49 -12.14
N ALA A 39 -7.01 -13.08 -11.93
CA ALA A 39 -6.76 -14.50 -12.21
C ALA A 39 -7.21 -14.92 -13.63
N MET A 40 -8.26 -15.74 -13.74
CA MET A 40 -8.78 -16.28 -15.00
C MET A 40 -9.95 -15.49 -15.59
N THR A 41 -10.31 -14.34 -15.02
CA THR A 41 -11.45 -13.53 -15.44
C THR A 41 -11.35 -13.07 -16.91
N TYR A 42 -10.14 -12.98 -17.46
CA TYR A 42 -9.90 -12.63 -18.87
C TYR A 42 -10.56 -13.61 -19.87
N PHE A 43 -10.95 -14.81 -19.48
CA PHE A 43 -11.72 -15.72 -20.33
C PHE A 43 -13.14 -15.22 -20.61
N ILE A 44 -13.68 -14.39 -19.69
CA ILE A 44 -15.04 -13.82 -19.81
C ILE A 44 -14.95 -12.34 -20.16
N TYR A 45 -13.98 -11.64 -19.57
CA TYR A 45 -13.69 -10.23 -19.81
C TYR A 45 -12.31 -10.12 -20.50
N PRO A 46 -12.22 -10.15 -21.83
CA PRO A 46 -10.94 -10.19 -22.54
C PRO A 46 -10.00 -9.00 -22.23
N GLY A 47 -10.55 -7.88 -21.74
CA GLY A 47 -9.77 -6.73 -21.28
C GLY A 47 -9.13 -6.88 -19.90
N ALA A 48 -9.50 -7.90 -19.10
CA ALA A 48 -8.98 -8.15 -17.74
C ALA A 48 -7.53 -8.67 -17.75
N GLU A 49 -6.63 -7.96 -18.43
CA GLU A 49 -5.23 -8.31 -18.64
C GLU A 49 -4.27 -7.59 -17.67
N HIS A 50 -4.78 -6.67 -16.85
CA HIS A 50 -3.97 -5.93 -15.88
C HIS A 50 -3.41 -6.84 -14.78
N THR A 51 -2.31 -6.40 -14.22
CA THR A 51 -1.49 -7.20 -13.32
C THR A 51 -1.32 -6.53 -11.97
N ARG A 52 -0.95 -7.32 -10.96
CA ARG A 52 -0.64 -6.83 -9.61
C ARG A 52 0.49 -5.81 -9.58
N PHE A 53 1.36 -5.78 -10.57
CA PHE A 53 2.39 -4.77 -10.71
C PHE A 53 1.82 -3.33 -10.78
N GLY A 54 0.84 -3.10 -11.65
CA GLY A 54 0.20 -1.79 -11.78
C GLY A 54 -0.64 -1.44 -10.56
N HIS A 55 -1.32 -2.43 -9.99
CA HIS A 55 -2.11 -2.30 -8.78
C HIS A 55 -1.25 -1.85 -7.58
N SER A 56 -0.15 -2.53 -7.26
CA SER A 56 0.72 -2.16 -6.14
C SER A 56 1.25 -0.72 -6.26
N LEU A 57 1.58 -0.27 -7.47
CA LEU A 57 1.98 1.13 -7.71
C LEU A 57 0.80 2.09 -7.50
N GLY A 58 -0.40 1.72 -7.94
CA GLY A 58 -1.62 2.51 -7.76
C GLY A 58 -1.98 2.67 -6.29
N VAL A 59 -1.93 1.57 -5.52
CA VAL A 59 -2.17 1.60 -4.06
C VAL A 59 -1.15 2.50 -3.37
N MET A 60 0.15 2.38 -3.72
CA MET A 60 1.19 3.28 -3.18
C MET A 60 0.89 4.75 -3.48
N HIS A 61 0.40 5.08 -4.67
CA HIS A 61 -0.01 6.43 -5.00
C HIS A 61 -1.20 6.90 -4.15
N LEU A 62 -2.20 6.04 -4.00
CA LEU A 62 -3.42 6.37 -3.25
C LEU A 62 -3.16 6.55 -1.76
N VAL A 63 -2.37 5.69 -1.11
CA VAL A 63 -2.05 5.85 0.32
C VAL A 63 -1.32 7.17 0.60
N THR A 64 -0.46 7.60 -0.33
CA THR A 64 0.23 8.90 -0.20
C THR A 64 -0.78 10.04 -0.20
N ARG A 65 -1.70 10.05 -1.16
CA ARG A 65 -2.73 11.09 -1.29
C ARG A 65 -3.72 11.07 -0.13
N ALA A 66 -4.20 9.88 0.22
CA ALA A 66 -5.14 9.70 1.32
C ALA A 66 -4.53 10.10 2.67
N PHE A 67 -3.27 9.75 2.91
CA PHE A 67 -2.54 10.14 4.11
C PHE A 67 -2.39 11.66 4.21
N HIS A 68 -1.95 12.33 3.13
CA HIS A 68 -1.82 13.79 3.14
C HIS A 68 -3.16 14.48 3.40
N SER A 69 -4.24 14.01 2.77
CA SER A 69 -5.58 14.54 3.01
C SER A 69 -6.03 14.33 4.46
N ALA A 70 -5.82 13.12 5.00
CA ALA A 70 -6.27 12.78 6.35
C ALA A 70 -5.59 13.61 7.44
N ILE A 71 -4.31 13.99 7.26
CA ILE A 71 -3.53 14.74 8.24
C ILE A 71 -3.53 16.25 8.00
N GLU A 72 -4.21 16.74 6.98
CA GLU A 72 -4.34 18.17 6.71
C GLU A 72 -5.01 18.88 7.91
N GLY A 73 -4.38 19.92 8.43
CA GLY A 73 -4.84 20.63 9.63
C GLY A 73 -4.42 20.00 10.97
N TYR A 74 -3.60 18.93 10.95
CA TYR A 74 -3.11 18.23 12.15
C TYR A 74 -1.56 18.33 12.28
N GLU A 75 -0.96 19.44 11.84
CA GLU A 75 0.50 19.64 11.81
C GLU A 75 1.14 19.56 13.20
N ASP A 76 0.43 20.02 14.23
CA ASP A 76 0.90 19.95 15.63
C ASP A 76 1.06 18.52 16.15
N ILE A 77 0.23 17.60 15.64
CA ILE A 77 0.21 16.19 16.05
C ILE A 77 1.13 15.36 15.17
N PHE A 78 1.27 15.75 13.91
CA PHE A 78 2.12 15.11 12.91
C PHE A 78 3.22 16.10 12.46
N PRO A 79 4.28 16.33 13.28
CA PRO A 79 5.42 17.13 12.87
C PRO A 79 6.11 16.52 11.65
N GLU A 80 6.93 17.29 10.94
CA GLU A 80 7.56 16.91 9.67
C GLU A 80 8.20 15.52 9.70
N ALA A 81 8.97 15.21 10.74
CA ALA A 81 9.65 13.91 10.87
C ALA A 81 8.64 12.75 10.94
N LYS A 82 7.60 12.88 11.76
CA LYS A 82 6.56 11.87 11.90
C LYS A 82 5.75 11.70 10.62
N ARG A 83 5.41 12.79 9.94
CA ARG A 83 4.72 12.75 8.64
C ARG A 83 5.54 12.00 7.59
N ALA A 84 6.81 12.37 7.46
CA ALA A 84 7.72 11.71 6.51
C ALA A 84 7.88 10.23 6.80
N HIS A 85 8.02 9.85 8.08
CA HIS A 85 8.16 8.47 8.54
C HIS A 85 6.91 7.64 8.23
N TYR A 86 5.72 8.12 8.61
CA TYR A 86 4.46 7.42 8.38
C TYR A 86 4.13 7.29 6.90
N GLU A 87 4.37 8.35 6.13
CA GLU A 87 4.20 8.28 4.68
C GLU A 87 5.11 7.21 4.05
N GLN A 88 6.40 7.16 4.45
CA GLN A 88 7.32 6.18 3.90
C GLN A 88 6.93 4.75 4.29
N ILE A 89 6.50 4.52 5.53
CA ILE A 89 5.98 3.21 5.97
C ILE A 89 4.77 2.81 5.12
N LEU A 90 3.77 3.67 4.99
CA LEU A 90 2.58 3.40 4.17
C LEU A 90 2.92 3.08 2.72
N ARG A 91 3.83 3.84 2.12
CA ARG A 91 4.28 3.61 0.75
C ARG A 91 4.96 2.26 0.58
N LEU A 92 5.79 1.86 1.54
CA LEU A 92 6.46 0.54 1.52
C LEU A 92 5.46 -0.60 1.70
N ILE A 93 4.52 -0.48 2.65
CA ILE A 93 3.45 -1.47 2.82
C ILE A 93 2.65 -1.60 1.51
N ALA A 94 2.15 -0.49 0.97
CA ALA A 94 1.35 -0.48 -0.24
C ALA A 94 2.11 -1.05 -1.45
N LEU A 95 3.39 -0.75 -1.57
CA LEU A 95 4.21 -1.28 -2.66
C LEU A 95 4.40 -2.80 -2.56
N THR A 96 4.48 -3.35 -1.35
CA THR A 96 4.86 -4.75 -1.11
C THR A 96 3.73 -5.67 -0.69
N HIS A 97 2.52 -5.16 -0.38
CA HIS A 97 1.44 -5.97 0.19
C HIS A 97 1.09 -7.21 -0.65
N ASP A 98 1.07 -7.09 -1.96
CA ASP A 98 0.71 -8.13 -2.91
C ASP A 98 1.90 -8.98 -3.42
N ILE A 99 3.12 -8.72 -2.93
CA ILE A 99 4.33 -9.34 -3.49
C ILE A 99 4.37 -10.86 -3.27
N GLY A 100 3.64 -11.37 -2.31
CA GLY A 100 3.55 -12.81 -2.00
C GLY A 100 2.60 -13.59 -2.89
N HIS A 101 1.72 -12.93 -3.65
CA HIS A 101 0.76 -13.62 -4.50
C HIS A 101 1.41 -14.53 -5.55
N ALA A 102 0.81 -15.72 -5.72
CA ALA A 102 1.14 -16.67 -6.79
C ALA A 102 0.29 -16.41 -8.06
N PRO A 103 0.64 -17.00 -9.23
CA PRO A 103 -0.23 -17.00 -10.40
C PRO A 103 -1.62 -17.54 -10.03
N PHE A 104 -2.67 -16.96 -10.62
CA PHE A 104 -4.08 -17.22 -10.32
C PHE A 104 -4.57 -16.73 -8.94
N SER A 105 -3.78 -15.90 -8.25
CA SER A 105 -4.19 -15.25 -6.99
C SER A 105 -4.74 -16.25 -5.96
N HIS A 106 -5.85 -15.97 -5.31
CA HIS A 106 -6.45 -16.84 -4.28
C HIS A 106 -6.80 -18.26 -4.76
N ALA A 107 -7.03 -18.47 -6.07
CA ALA A 107 -7.25 -19.82 -6.58
C ALA A 107 -6.04 -20.75 -6.40
N SER A 108 -4.83 -20.20 -6.38
CA SER A 108 -3.60 -20.97 -6.14
C SER A 108 -3.34 -21.31 -4.67
N GLU A 109 -4.01 -20.66 -3.73
CA GLU A 109 -3.85 -20.95 -2.30
C GLU A 109 -4.28 -22.37 -1.94
N SER A 110 -5.16 -22.95 -2.72
CA SER A 110 -5.57 -24.37 -2.57
C SER A 110 -4.42 -25.39 -2.70
N VAL A 111 -3.30 -25.00 -3.31
CA VAL A 111 -2.10 -25.84 -3.45
C VAL A 111 -0.99 -25.46 -2.47
N PHE A 112 -1.20 -24.46 -1.62
CA PHE A 112 -0.26 -24.10 -0.56
C PHE A 112 -0.32 -25.11 0.58
N PRO A 113 0.72 -25.20 1.41
CA PRO A 113 0.67 -25.94 2.67
C PRO A 113 -0.51 -25.46 3.53
N VAL A 114 -1.09 -26.37 4.32
CA VAL A 114 -2.24 -26.06 5.18
C VAL A 114 -1.90 -24.90 6.14
N GLY A 115 -2.71 -23.86 6.12
CA GLY A 115 -2.55 -22.69 6.99
C GLY A 115 -1.50 -21.68 6.51
N VAL A 116 -1.02 -21.78 5.26
CA VAL A 116 -0.14 -20.81 4.61
C VAL A 116 -0.97 -20.00 3.63
N GLU A 117 -0.88 -18.68 3.74
CA GLU A 117 -1.56 -17.71 2.88
C GLU A 117 -0.52 -16.87 2.10
N HIS A 118 -0.95 -16.07 1.15
CA HIS A 118 -0.03 -15.25 0.35
C HIS A 118 0.68 -14.18 1.19
N GLU A 119 0.09 -13.75 2.30
CA GLU A 119 0.70 -12.83 3.26
C GLU A 119 1.96 -13.44 3.91
N ASP A 120 1.97 -14.74 4.20
CA ASP A 120 3.17 -15.42 4.73
C ASP A 120 4.33 -15.33 3.73
N PHE A 121 4.04 -15.50 2.43
CA PHE A 121 5.05 -15.31 1.37
C PHE A 121 5.45 -13.84 1.24
N THR A 122 4.52 -12.89 1.44
CA THR A 122 4.86 -11.46 1.49
C THR A 122 5.89 -11.19 2.58
N VAL A 123 5.65 -11.68 3.80
CA VAL A 123 6.58 -11.55 4.93
C VAL A 123 7.94 -12.16 4.59
N GLU A 124 7.97 -13.38 4.05
CA GLU A 124 9.23 -14.05 3.66
C GLU A 124 10.00 -13.25 2.61
N ILE A 125 9.33 -12.72 1.59
CA ILE A 125 9.97 -11.96 0.52
C ILE A 125 10.50 -10.62 1.07
N VAL A 126 9.70 -9.90 1.84
CA VAL A 126 10.07 -8.58 2.37
C VAL A 126 11.21 -8.69 3.38
N THR A 127 11.25 -9.73 4.23
CA THR A 127 12.23 -9.85 5.31
C THR A 127 13.50 -10.62 4.92
N LYS A 128 13.45 -11.50 3.89
CA LYS A 128 14.54 -12.43 3.59
C LYS A 128 15.18 -12.27 2.22
N THR A 129 14.74 -11.31 1.40
CA THR A 129 15.32 -11.06 0.08
C THR A 129 16.12 -9.75 0.04
N GLU A 130 16.55 -9.36 -1.15
CA GLU A 130 17.22 -8.07 -1.40
C GLU A 130 16.37 -6.87 -0.97
N ILE A 131 15.04 -7.01 -0.95
CA ILE A 131 14.11 -5.96 -0.51
C ILE A 131 14.38 -5.58 0.96
N ALA A 132 14.69 -6.54 1.81
CA ALA A 132 15.04 -6.27 3.20
C ALA A 132 16.22 -5.29 3.33
N ASN A 133 17.25 -5.44 2.51
CA ASN A 133 18.41 -4.56 2.55
C ASN A 133 18.07 -3.14 2.06
N ILE A 134 17.24 -3.03 1.03
CA ILE A 134 16.77 -1.72 0.53
C ILE A 134 15.96 -1.01 1.62
N ILE A 135 15.03 -1.70 2.29
CA ILE A 135 14.24 -1.12 3.38
C ILE A 135 15.15 -0.67 4.55
N ARG A 136 16.15 -1.48 4.93
CA ARG A 136 17.11 -1.07 5.97
C ARG A 136 17.94 0.14 5.57
N THR A 137 18.26 0.31 4.29
CA THR A 137 18.92 1.53 3.80
C THR A 137 18.02 2.74 3.99
N ILE A 138 16.75 2.63 3.63
CA ILE A 138 15.75 3.70 3.89
C ILE A 138 15.68 4.02 5.38
N GLY A 139 15.58 3.00 6.24
CA GLY A 139 15.55 3.18 7.69
C GLY A 139 16.78 3.92 8.22
N SER A 140 17.97 3.53 7.78
CA SER A 140 19.22 4.21 8.17
C SER A 140 19.22 5.69 7.76
N GLU A 141 18.73 6.04 6.57
CA GLU A 141 18.61 7.45 6.14
C GLU A 141 17.62 8.24 7.02
N PHE A 142 16.53 7.60 7.48
CA PHE A 142 15.58 8.22 8.41
C PHE A 142 16.21 8.43 9.78
N VAL A 143 16.95 7.44 10.30
CA VAL A 143 17.71 7.58 11.56
C VAL A 143 18.72 8.71 11.49
N ASP A 144 19.50 8.78 10.42
CA ASP A 144 20.50 9.84 10.20
C ASP A 144 19.88 11.23 10.13
N LYS A 145 18.67 11.34 9.56
CA LYS A 145 18.00 12.63 9.36
C LYS A 145 17.15 13.08 10.55
N TYR A 146 16.47 12.16 11.22
CA TYR A 146 15.42 12.48 12.18
C TYR A 146 15.65 11.91 13.57
N GLY A 147 16.50 10.91 13.74
CA GLY A 147 16.78 10.22 15.01
C GLY A 147 16.39 8.75 15.01
N ALA A 148 16.90 8.02 16.01
CA ALA A 148 16.77 6.56 16.10
C ALA A 148 15.32 6.06 16.22
N GLU A 149 14.41 6.89 16.72
CA GLU A 149 12.99 6.58 16.85
C GLU A 149 12.25 6.51 15.51
N TYR A 150 12.87 6.98 14.42
CA TYR A 150 12.31 6.97 13.07
C TYR A 150 12.91 5.86 12.19
N ASP A 151 13.49 4.82 12.78
CA ASP A 151 13.98 3.67 12.02
C ASP A 151 12.83 2.95 11.28
N ILE A 152 13.13 2.46 10.08
CA ILE A 152 12.20 1.67 9.26
C ILE A 152 12.85 0.33 8.97
N THR A 153 12.28 -0.74 9.50
CA THR A 153 12.78 -2.10 9.31
C THR A 153 11.80 -2.95 8.50
N PRO A 154 12.27 -3.99 7.80
CA PRO A 154 11.39 -4.95 7.13
C PRO A 154 10.38 -5.58 8.08
N GLU A 155 10.82 -5.87 9.31
CA GLU A 155 10.00 -6.45 10.35
C GLU A 155 8.86 -5.50 10.76
N LEU A 156 9.16 -4.21 10.98
CA LEU A 156 8.16 -3.18 11.27
C LEU A 156 7.09 -3.09 10.17
N ILE A 157 7.51 -3.06 8.91
CA ILE A 157 6.59 -3.02 7.75
C ILE A 157 5.64 -4.22 7.77
N CYS A 158 6.19 -5.43 7.96
CA CYS A 158 5.41 -6.66 8.01
C CYS A 158 4.48 -6.72 9.23
N ASP A 159 4.94 -6.30 10.40
CA ASP A 159 4.14 -6.35 11.63
C ASP A 159 2.95 -5.39 11.55
N ILE A 160 3.12 -4.19 11.00
CA ILE A 160 2.02 -3.25 10.75
C ILE A 160 1.04 -3.86 9.72
N TYR A 161 1.54 -4.40 8.61
CA TYR A 161 0.72 -5.01 7.56
C TYR A 161 -0.10 -6.18 8.12
N MET A 162 0.54 -7.10 8.85
CA MET A 162 -0.11 -8.27 9.47
C MET A 162 -0.97 -7.90 10.70
N GLY A 163 -0.91 -6.67 11.18
CA GLY A 163 -1.61 -6.23 12.39
C GLY A 163 -1.08 -6.83 13.69
N LYS A 164 0.14 -7.36 13.70
CA LYS A 164 0.73 -8.00 14.89
C LYS A 164 1.09 -6.98 15.98
N ASP A 165 1.51 -5.78 15.59
CA ASP A 165 1.83 -4.68 16.49
C ASP A 165 0.63 -3.77 16.83
N ALA A 166 -0.51 -4.07 16.26
CA ALA A 166 -1.73 -3.31 16.43
C ALA A 166 -2.50 -3.77 17.68
N GLY A 167 -1.89 -3.67 18.86
CA GLY A 167 -2.70 -3.57 20.07
C GLY A 167 -3.70 -2.42 19.89
N PRO A 168 -4.89 -2.47 20.53
CA PRO A 168 -5.95 -1.46 20.33
C PRO A 168 -5.52 -0.01 20.59
N ASN A 169 -4.37 0.19 21.20
CA ASN A 169 -3.76 1.50 21.51
C ASN A 169 -2.49 1.79 20.70
N SER A 170 -2.14 0.97 19.70
CA SER A 170 -0.98 1.23 18.86
C SER A 170 -1.27 2.37 17.88
N GLU A 171 -0.35 3.34 17.80
CA GLU A 171 -0.42 4.40 16.78
C GLU A 171 -0.35 3.84 15.35
N PHE A 172 0.24 2.66 15.16
CA PHE A 172 0.30 1.99 13.86
C PHE A 172 -1.04 1.40 13.40
N THR A 173 -2.03 1.25 14.28
CA THR A 173 -3.41 0.91 13.87
C THR A 173 -3.97 1.95 12.90
N PHE A 174 -3.59 3.23 13.09
CA PHE A 174 -3.94 4.29 12.16
C PHE A 174 -3.40 4.03 10.74
N LEU A 175 -2.12 3.63 10.64
CA LEU A 175 -1.50 3.33 9.34
C LEU A 175 -2.13 2.10 8.68
N LYS A 176 -2.40 1.04 9.45
CA LYS A 176 -3.06 -0.16 8.92
C LYS A 176 -4.41 0.17 8.30
N SER A 177 -5.15 1.12 8.86
CA SER A 177 -6.48 1.50 8.36
C SER A 177 -6.50 2.02 6.92
N PHE A 178 -5.37 2.51 6.40
CA PHE A 178 -5.25 2.90 4.98
C PHE A 178 -5.17 1.70 4.04
N MET A 179 -4.80 0.51 4.56
CA MET A 179 -4.58 -0.71 3.77
C MET A 179 -5.60 -1.83 4.06
N ASP A 180 -6.26 -1.78 5.22
CA ASP A 180 -7.19 -2.80 5.66
C ASP A 180 -8.28 -2.15 6.53
N SER A 181 -9.36 -1.74 5.90
CA SER A 181 -10.57 -1.19 6.52
C SER A 181 -11.76 -1.38 5.59
N GLU A 182 -12.95 -0.93 6.01
CA GLU A 182 -14.14 -0.95 5.15
C GLU A 182 -13.92 -0.15 3.86
N LEU A 183 -13.17 0.94 3.95
CA LEU A 183 -12.80 1.80 2.83
C LEU A 183 -11.30 2.09 2.90
N ASP A 184 -10.52 1.37 2.14
CA ASP A 184 -9.06 1.45 2.11
C ASP A 184 -8.52 1.69 0.68
N CYS A 185 -7.22 1.99 0.61
CA CYS A 185 -6.57 2.34 -0.65
C CYS A 185 -6.39 1.13 -1.59
N ASP A 186 -6.38 -0.08 -1.05
CA ASP A 186 -6.37 -1.30 -1.84
C ASP A 186 -7.67 -1.43 -2.64
N LYS A 187 -8.82 -1.35 -1.96
CA LYS A 187 -10.16 -1.31 -2.59
C LYS A 187 -10.31 -0.15 -3.56
N MET A 188 -9.82 1.02 -3.18
CA MET A 188 -9.89 2.21 -4.02
C MET A 188 -9.17 2.02 -5.36
N ASP A 189 -8.01 1.36 -5.40
CA ASP A 189 -7.30 1.10 -6.65
C ASP A 189 -8.00 0.01 -7.46
N TYR A 190 -8.23 -1.19 -6.86
CA TYR A 190 -8.72 -2.29 -7.67
C TYR A 190 -10.13 -2.05 -8.22
N LEU A 191 -11.03 -1.38 -7.50
CA LEU A 191 -12.37 -1.08 -8.01
C LEU A 191 -12.30 -0.26 -9.31
N LEU A 192 -11.51 0.80 -9.36
CA LEU A 192 -11.34 1.61 -10.56
C LEU A 192 -10.58 0.86 -11.65
N ARG A 193 -9.50 0.18 -11.28
CA ARG A 193 -8.65 -0.55 -12.22
C ARG A 193 -9.37 -1.71 -12.88
N ASP A 194 -10.06 -2.52 -12.11
CA ASP A 194 -10.87 -3.63 -12.62
C ASP A 194 -11.99 -3.12 -13.54
N SER A 195 -12.68 -2.06 -13.12
CA SER A 195 -13.74 -1.45 -13.93
C SER A 195 -13.21 -0.95 -15.27
N TYR A 196 -12.08 -0.27 -15.26
CA TYR A 196 -11.44 0.24 -16.48
C TYR A 196 -11.06 -0.89 -17.45
N TYR A 197 -10.35 -1.90 -16.95
CA TYR A 197 -9.85 -2.99 -17.79
C TYR A 197 -10.93 -3.99 -18.22
N CYS A 198 -11.92 -4.24 -17.37
CA CYS A 198 -13.05 -5.10 -17.72
C CYS A 198 -14.12 -4.39 -18.58
N GLY A 199 -14.06 -3.06 -18.68
CA GLY A 199 -15.05 -2.26 -19.41
C GLY A 199 -16.44 -2.26 -18.74
N VAL A 200 -16.47 -2.20 -17.40
CA VAL A 200 -17.68 -2.17 -16.56
C VAL A 200 -17.70 -0.94 -15.66
N GLU A 201 -18.86 -0.62 -15.11
CA GLU A 201 -19.03 0.57 -14.24
C GLU A 201 -19.19 0.23 -12.75
N TYR A 202 -19.10 -1.02 -12.37
CA TYR A 202 -19.43 -1.49 -11.00
C TYR A 202 -18.57 -0.87 -9.89
N GLY A 203 -17.31 -0.57 -10.18
CA GLY A 203 -16.37 0.00 -9.23
C GLY A 203 -16.07 1.48 -9.47
N MET A 204 -16.85 2.16 -10.32
CA MET A 204 -16.63 3.59 -10.60
C MET A 204 -17.15 4.43 -9.45
N TYR A 205 -16.30 5.32 -8.93
CA TYR A 205 -16.63 6.29 -7.89
C TYR A 205 -15.83 7.58 -8.09
N ASP A 206 -16.21 8.65 -7.40
CA ASP A 206 -15.48 9.92 -7.40
C ASP A 206 -14.28 9.84 -6.44
N MET A 207 -13.14 9.46 -7.00
CA MET A 207 -11.88 9.27 -6.26
C MET A 207 -11.42 10.58 -5.59
N GLU A 208 -11.52 11.71 -6.29
CA GLU A 208 -11.05 13.00 -5.76
C GLU A 208 -11.88 13.43 -4.55
N ARG A 209 -13.19 13.28 -4.65
CA ARG A 209 -14.11 13.57 -3.55
C ARG A 209 -13.83 12.65 -2.35
N LEU A 210 -13.63 11.36 -2.61
CA LEU A 210 -13.37 10.40 -1.55
C LEU A 210 -12.05 10.69 -0.82
N ILE A 211 -10.96 10.93 -1.57
CA ILE A 211 -9.67 11.30 -0.99
C ILE A 211 -9.81 12.57 -0.15
N SER A 212 -10.48 13.61 -0.66
CA SER A 212 -10.66 14.87 0.07
C SER A 212 -11.53 14.75 1.33
N SER A 213 -12.23 13.63 1.50
CA SER A 213 -13.07 13.37 2.67
C SER A 213 -12.34 12.65 3.80
N PHE A 214 -11.17 12.08 3.56
CA PHE A 214 -10.39 11.44 4.63
C PHE A 214 -9.96 12.47 5.68
N THR A 215 -10.10 12.07 6.94
CA THR A 215 -9.73 12.87 8.11
C THR A 215 -9.35 11.94 9.26
N ILE A 216 -9.03 12.51 10.41
CA ILE A 216 -8.71 11.77 11.63
C ILE A 216 -9.80 12.00 12.67
N CYS A 217 -10.21 10.94 13.33
CA CYS A 217 -10.92 11.01 14.60
C CYS A 217 -10.08 10.33 15.71
N TYR A 218 -10.41 10.61 16.95
CA TYR A 218 -9.73 10.01 18.10
C TYR A 218 -10.65 9.08 18.85
N THR A 219 -10.16 7.89 19.17
CA THR A 219 -10.83 6.93 20.05
C THR A 219 -9.85 6.53 21.15
N ASN A 220 -10.12 6.88 22.41
CA ASN A 220 -9.23 6.68 23.55
C ASN A 220 -7.81 7.26 23.31
N ASP A 221 -7.76 8.50 22.83
CA ASP A 221 -6.53 9.22 22.50
C ASP A 221 -5.67 8.61 21.37
N VAL A 222 -6.16 7.59 20.67
CA VAL A 222 -5.51 6.98 19.51
C VAL A 222 -6.13 7.53 18.22
N PRO A 223 -5.33 8.01 17.27
CA PRO A 223 -5.84 8.46 15.98
C PRO A 223 -6.43 7.28 15.18
N ARG A 224 -7.52 7.55 14.50
CA ARG A 224 -8.21 6.62 13.60
C ARG A 224 -8.49 7.31 12.28
N LEU A 225 -8.37 6.59 11.19
CA LEU A 225 -8.84 7.06 9.90
C LEU A 225 -10.37 7.18 9.93
N ALA A 226 -10.87 8.29 9.43
CA ALA A 226 -12.29 8.59 9.38
C ALA A 226 -12.65 9.29 8.06
N ILE A 227 -13.93 9.39 7.79
CA ILE A 227 -14.48 10.16 6.68
C ILE A 227 -15.27 11.33 7.26
N SER A 228 -14.98 12.53 6.78
CA SER A 228 -15.70 13.74 7.16
C SER A 228 -17.14 13.74 6.63
N ASN A 229 -18.08 14.36 7.39
CA ASN A 229 -19.48 14.45 7.00
C ASN A 229 -19.75 15.13 5.65
N GLY A 230 -18.77 15.83 5.07
CA GLY A 230 -18.86 16.44 3.74
C GLY A 230 -18.47 15.49 2.61
N GLY A 231 -18.01 14.28 2.93
CA GLY A 231 -17.51 13.29 1.96
C GLY A 231 -18.55 12.29 1.46
N ILE A 232 -19.74 12.29 2.05
CA ILE A 232 -20.86 11.38 1.69
C ILE A 232 -21.97 12.17 1.02
#